data_900ded6b8e16e3d4c888ad332f208289
#
_entry.id   900ded6b8e16e3d4c888ad332f208289
#
_cell.length_a   1.000
_cell.length_b   1.000
_cell.length_c   1.000
_cell.angle_alpha   90.00
_cell.angle_beta   90.00
_cell.angle_gamma   90.00
#
_symmetry.space_group_name_H-M   'P 1'
#
loop_
_entity.id
_entity.type
_entity.pdbx_description
1 polymer ?
#
loop_
_entity_poly.entity_id
_entity_poly.type
_entity_poly.pdbx_seq_one_letter_code
_entity_poly.pdbx_strand_id
1 'polypeptide(L)'
;FIRPGHYTLVEIWASWCMPCRGEIPFVRRAYDRYHRNGFDVLYVSIDSDAGNWKQALGEEKMPWPQLLDTGRTSFTTYETSAVPTSILVDGEGRICRLNARGGWLDGVLEEIYGK
;
A
#
# COMPACT_ATOMS: atom_id res chain seq x y z
N PHE A 1 -10.57 -7.21 4.44
CA PHE A 1 -9.20 -7.57 4.07
C PHE A 1 -8.24 -7.59 5.27
N ILE A 2 -8.45 -6.71 6.23
CA ILE A 2 -7.62 -6.66 7.44
C ILE A 2 -7.81 -7.97 8.23
N ARG A 3 -6.69 -8.62 8.58
CA ARG A 3 -6.70 -9.94 9.23
C ARG A 3 -6.04 -9.86 10.61
N PRO A 4 -6.66 -10.48 11.65
CA PRO A 4 -6.05 -10.52 12.99
C PRO A 4 -4.64 -11.11 12.96
N GLY A 5 -3.73 -10.50 13.69
CA GLY A 5 -2.34 -10.95 13.75
C GLY A 5 -1.46 -10.50 12.60
N HIS A 6 -2.05 -9.81 11.60
CA HIS A 6 -1.32 -9.31 10.45
C HIS A 6 -1.17 -7.80 10.53
N TYR A 7 -0.16 -7.28 9.83
CA TYR A 7 -0.05 -5.84 9.55
C TYR A 7 -0.25 -5.64 8.07
N THR A 8 -1.01 -4.63 7.69
CA THR A 8 -1.34 -4.36 6.29
C THR A 8 -0.88 -2.97 5.90
N LEU A 9 -0.08 -2.89 4.85
CA LEU A 9 0.24 -1.62 4.22
C LEU A 9 -0.89 -1.28 3.25
N VAL A 10 -1.62 -0.20 3.54
CA VAL A 10 -2.62 0.35 2.62
C VAL A 10 -1.96 1.49 1.87
N GLU A 11 -1.80 1.30 0.57
CA GLU A 11 -1.15 2.29 -0.29
C GLU A 11 -2.18 2.91 -1.21
N ILE A 12 -2.42 4.20 -1.06
CA ILE A 12 -3.33 4.96 -1.93
C ILE A 12 -2.48 5.59 -3.02
N TRP A 13 -2.79 5.29 -4.27
CA TRP A 13 -1.97 5.65 -5.42
C TRP A 13 -2.80 5.94 -6.66
N ALA A 14 -2.14 6.24 -7.77
CA ALA A 14 -2.76 6.36 -9.08
C ALA A 14 -1.74 6.00 -10.15
N SER A 15 -2.22 5.55 -11.30
CA SER A 15 -1.36 5.15 -12.42
C SER A 15 -0.51 6.31 -12.94
N TRP A 16 -1.02 7.54 -12.85
CA TRP A 16 -0.35 8.75 -13.32
C TRP A 16 0.62 9.34 -12.29
N CYS A 17 0.68 8.76 -11.11
CA CYS A 17 1.52 9.28 -10.02
C CYS A 17 2.91 8.64 -10.09
N MET A 18 3.89 9.38 -10.58
CA MET A 18 5.26 8.86 -10.71
C MET A 18 5.90 8.52 -9.37
N PRO A 19 5.80 9.37 -8.32
CA PRO A 19 6.31 8.98 -7.01
C PRO A 19 5.67 7.71 -6.46
N CYS A 20 4.38 7.48 -6.75
CA CYS A 20 3.70 6.25 -6.35
C CYS A 20 4.34 5.04 -7.03
N ARG A 21 4.60 5.14 -8.33
CA ARG A 21 5.20 4.03 -9.08
C ARG A 21 6.65 3.80 -8.65
N GLY A 22 7.36 4.86 -8.30
CA GLY A 22 8.72 4.77 -7.78
C GLY A 22 8.82 4.06 -6.43
N GLU A 23 7.71 4.02 -5.70
CA GLU A 23 7.65 3.36 -4.40
C GLU A 23 7.49 1.84 -4.52
N ILE A 24 6.96 1.35 -5.64
CA ILE A 24 6.64 -0.07 -5.83
C ILE A 24 7.84 -1.00 -5.57
N PRO A 25 9.06 -0.71 -6.03
CA PRO A 25 10.21 -1.58 -5.73
C PRO A 25 10.47 -1.74 -4.23
N PHE A 26 10.27 -0.68 -3.45
CA PHE A 26 10.44 -0.76 -1.99
C PHE A 26 9.39 -1.64 -1.35
N VAL A 27 8.14 -1.51 -1.78
CA VAL A 27 7.03 -2.32 -1.28
C VAL A 27 7.22 -3.79 -1.68
N ARG A 28 7.65 -4.03 -2.91
CA ARG A 28 7.91 -5.39 -3.40
C ARG A 28 8.96 -6.09 -2.55
N ARG A 29 10.04 -5.39 -2.23
CA ARG A 29 11.11 -5.93 -1.38
C ARG A 29 10.60 -6.23 0.02
N ALA A 30 9.81 -5.33 0.61
CA ALA A 30 9.22 -5.53 1.92
C ALA A 30 8.24 -6.71 1.92
N TYR A 31 7.42 -6.81 0.88
CA TYR A 31 6.48 -7.90 0.72
C TYR A 31 7.20 -9.25 0.64
N ASP A 32 8.23 -9.35 -0.18
CA ASP A 32 9.02 -10.58 -0.32
C ASP A 32 9.65 -11.00 1.01
N ARG A 33 10.11 -10.02 1.78
CA ARG A 33 10.81 -10.28 3.03
C ARG A 33 9.90 -10.66 4.19
N TYR A 34 8.73 -10.01 4.30
CA TYR A 34 7.90 -10.10 5.49
C TYR A 34 6.53 -10.75 5.28
N HIS A 35 6.16 -11.05 4.05
CA HIS A 35 4.83 -11.60 3.76
C HIS A 35 4.56 -12.89 4.56
N ARG A 36 5.55 -13.75 4.69
CA ARG A 36 5.42 -15.00 5.45
C ARG A 36 5.24 -14.78 6.94
N ASN A 37 5.60 -13.61 7.43
CA ASN A 37 5.48 -13.26 8.85
C ASN A 37 4.14 -12.58 9.17
N GLY A 38 3.29 -12.41 8.18
CA GLY A 38 1.98 -11.80 8.36
C GLY A 38 1.88 -10.38 7.82
N PHE A 39 2.80 -9.95 6.97
CA PHE A 39 2.73 -8.65 6.32
C PHE A 39 1.91 -8.74 5.05
N ASP A 40 0.82 -7.98 5.00
CA ASP A 40 -0.05 -7.88 3.84
C ASP A 40 0.08 -6.50 3.20
N VAL A 41 -0.24 -6.43 1.90
CA VAL A 41 -0.25 -5.17 1.16
C VAL A 41 -1.57 -5.07 0.40
N LEU A 42 -2.16 -3.87 0.43
CA LEU A 42 -3.36 -3.56 -0.33
C LEU A 42 -3.15 -2.22 -1.02
N TYR A 43 -3.20 -2.21 -2.33
CA TYR A 43 -3.12 -0.99 -3.12
C TYR A 43 -4.52 -0.53 -3.50
N VAL A 44 -4.79 0.75 -3.27
CA VAL A 44 -6.08 1.36 -3.59
C VAL A 44 -5.82 2.51 -4.55
N SER A 45 -6.28 2.37 -5.79
CA SER A 45 -6.10 3.42 -6.81
C SER A 45 -7.25 4.40 -6.79
N ILE A 46 -6.91 5.68 -6.94
CA ILE A 46 -7.89 6.74 -7.13
C ILE A 46 -8.01 7.15 -8.60
N ASP A 47 -7.55 6.32 -9.52
CA ASP A 47 -7.72 6.59 -10.95
C ASP A 47 -9.20 6.79 -11.28
N SER A 48 -9.48 7.81 -12.09
CA SER A 48 -10.83 8.02 -12.61
C SER A 48 -11.08 7.19 -13.86
N ASP A 49 -10.03 6.69 -14.50
CA ASP A 49 -10.08 5.88 -15.72
C ASP A 49 -9.59 4.46 -15.43
N ALA A 50 -10.52 3.50 -15.44
CA ALA A 50 -10.21 2.11 -15.18
C ALA A 50 -9.22 1.53 -16.21
N GLY A 51 -9.24 2.01 -17.44
CA GLY A 51 -8.31 1.55 -18.46
C GLY A 51 -6.87 1.90 -18.13
N ASN A 52 -6.63 3.12 -17.68
CA ASN A 52 -5.30 3.54 -17.26
C ASN A 52 -4.80 2.73 -16.07
N TRP A 53 -5.68 2.45 -15.12
CA TRP A 53 -5.38 1.61 -13.96
C TRP A 53 -4.97 0.19 -14.40
N LYS A 54 -5.78 -0.42 -15.28
CA LYS A 54 -5.49 -1.79 -15.77
C LYS A 54 -4.17 -1.85 -16.51
N GLN A 55 -3.87 -0.83 -17.31
CA GLN A 55 -2.60 -0.77 -18.02
C GLN A 55 -1.42 -0.73 -17.05
N ALA A 56 -1.50 0.10 -16.02
CA ALA A 56 -0.46 0.20 -15.00
C ALA A 56 -0.28 -1.12 -14.25
N LEU A 57 -1.37 -1.82 -13.93
CA LEU A 57 -1.29 -3.14 -13.28
C LEU A 57 -0.54 -4.14 -14.16
N GLY A 58 -0.78 -4.11 -15.47
CA GLY A 58 -0.08 -4.97 -16.42
C GLY A 58 1.42 -4.66 -16.50
N GLU A 59 1.77 -3.39 -16.38
CA GLU A 59 3.17 -2.94 -16.43
C GLU A 59 3.94 -3.27 -15.16
N GLU A 60 3.32 -3.04 -14.00
CA GLU A 60 4.01 -3.18 -12.72
C GLU A 60 3.99 -4.60 -12.16
N LYS A 61 2.98 -5.40 -12.49
CA LYS A 61 2.88 -6.81 -12.09
C LYS A 61 3.05 -7.01 -10.58
N MET A 62 2.30 -6.24 -9.82
CA MET A 62 2.35 -6.31 -8.35
C MET A 62 1.64 -7.57 -7.84
N PRO A 63 2.25 -8.34 -6.90
CA PRO A 63 1.67 -9.62 -6.46
C PRO A 63 0.58 -9.50 -5.39
N TRP A 64 0.27 -8.29 -4.92
CA TRP A 64 -0.72 -8.06 -3.87
C TRP A 64 -2.05 -7.59 -4.44
N PRO A 65 -3.14 -7.63 -3.64
CA PRO A 65 -4.46 -7.19 -4.08
C PRO A 65 -4.51 -5.72 -4.48
N GLN A 66 -5.38 -5.44 -5.46
CA GLN A 66 -5.57 -4.12 -6.03
C GLN A 66 -7.05 -3.77 -6.04
N LEU A 67 -7.38 -2.59 -5.54
CA LEU A 67 -8.75 -2.05 -5.58
C LEU A 67 -8.75 -0.74 -6.35
N LEU A 68 -9.85 -0.46 -7.03
CA LEU A 68 -10.07 0.81 -7.73
C LEU A 68 -11.14 1.61 -7.00
N ASP A 69 -10.76 2.81 -6.57
CA ASP A 69 -11.64 3.75 -5.84
C ASP A 69 -11.84 5.01 -6.69
N THR A 70 -12.68 4.93 -7.71
CA THR A 70 -12.91 6.07 -8.61
C THR A 70 -13.56 7.24 -7.91
N GLY A 71 -14.30 7.01 -6.84
CA GLY A 71 -14.95 8.05 -6.04
C GLY A 71 -14.03 8.70 -5.01
N ARG A 72 -12.79 8.24 -4.88
CA ARG A 72 -11.80 8.74 -3.93
C ARG A 72 -12.27 8.65 -2.48
N THR A 73 -13.09 7.65 -2.17
CA THR A 73 -13.61 7.42 -0.80
C THR A 73 -12.47 7.18 0.19
N SER A 74 -11.38 6.55 -0.24
CA SER A 74 -10.22 6.30 0.59
C SER A 74 -9.59 7.59 1.12
N PHE A 75 -9.66 8.69 0.37
CA PHE A 75 -9.18 9.98 0.85
C PHE A 75 -9.92 10.43 2.11
N THR A 76 -11.25 10.25 2.13
CA THR A 76 -12.07 10.59 3.30
C THR A 76 -11.81 9.61 4.44
N THR A 77 -11.76 8.31 4.14
CA THR A 77 -11.57 7.25 5.13
C THR A 77 -10.25 7.42 5.89
N TYR A 78 -9.18 7.78 5.20
CA TYR A 78 -7.85 7.91 5.81
C TYR A 78 -7.43 9.38 6.00
N GLU A 79 -8.35 10.31 5.83
CA GLU A 79 -8.14 11.75 6.06
C GLU A 79 -6.92 12.28 5.31
N THR A 80 -6.82 11.91 4.05
CA THR A 80 -5.71 12.35 3.18
C THR A 80 -6.24 13.01 1.92
N SER A 81 -5.39 13.79 1.27
CA SER A 81 -5.74 14.50 0.03
C SER A 81 -4.64 14.37 -1.03
N ALA A 82 -3.64 13.55 -0.79
CA ALA A 82 -2.49 13.44 -1.68
C ALA A 82 -2.10 11.98 -1.92
N VAL A 83 -1.47 11.72 -3.05
CA VAL A 83 -0.86 10.43 -3.37
C VAL A 83 0.64 10.64 -3.59
N PRO A 84 1.50 9.71 -3.21
CA PRO A 84 1.16 8.47 -2.51
C PRO A 84 0.81 8.72 -1.04
N THR A 85 -0.10 7.93 -0.51
CA THR A 85 -0.37 7.87 0.92
C THR A 85 -0.15 6.44 1.37
N SER A 86 0.76 6.24 2.32
CA SER A 86 1.20 4.93 2.78
C SER A 86 0.87 4.78 4.25
N ILE A 87 -0.07 3.90 4.56
CA ILE A 87 -0.60 3.73 5.91
C ILE A 87 -0.40 2.29 6.35
N LEU A 88 0.22 2.09 7.51
CA LEU A 88 0.36 0.76 8.09
C LEU A 88 -0.73 0.55 9.13
N VAL A 89 -1.50 -0.52 8.97
CA VAL A 89 -2.67 -0.85 9.79
C VAL A 89 -2.42 -2.18 10.48
N ASP A 90 -2.78 -2.27 11.77
CA ASP A 90 -2.65 -3.52 12.52
C ASP A 90 -3.81 -4.47 12.22
N GLY A 91 -3.79 -5.67 12.84
CA GLY A 91 -4.78 -6.70 12.60
C GLY A 91 -6.18 -6.38 13.10
N GLU A 92 -6.34 -5.28 13.82
CA GLU A 92 -7.63 -4.82 14.33
C GLU A 92 -8.15 -3.60 13.55
N GLY A 93 -7.44 -3.21 12.49
CA GLY A 93 -7.83 -2.09 11.66
C GLY A 93 -7.37 -0.73 12.17
N ARG A 94 -6.50 -0.70 13.17
CA ARG A 94 -5.97 0.56 13.70
C ARG A 94 -4.73 1.01 12.97
N ILE A 95 -4.64 2.31 12.70
CA ILE A 95 -3.47 2.89 12.03
C ILE A 95 -2.29 2.90 13.01
N CYS A 96 -1.21 2.22 12.64
CA CYS A 96 0.01 2.14 13.45
C CYS A 96 1.04 3.19 13.04
N ARG A 97 1.16 3.42 11.73
CA ARG A 97 2.17 4.33 11.17
C ARG A 97 1.60 5.04 9.95
N LEU A 98 1.97 6.30 9.79
CA LEU A 98 1.70 7.08 8.59
C LEU A 98 3.01 7.22 7.80
N ASN A 99 2.90 7.44 6.50
CA ASN A 99 4.05 7.62 5.60
C ASN A 99 5.03 6.44 5.66
N ALA A 100 4.51 5.21 5.78
CA ALA A 100 5.32 3.99 5.86
C ALA A 100 5.83 3.59 4.47
N ARG A 101 6.88 4.27 3.99
CA ARG A 101 7.39 4.06 2.62
C ARG A 101 8.91 4.20 2.55
N GLY A 102 9.46 3.73 1.42
CA GLY A 102 10.91 3.74 1.18
C GLY A 102 11.65 2.91 2.21
N GLY A 103 12.83 3.37 2.60
CA GLY A 103 13.60 2.72 3.66
C GLY A 103 12.93 2.81 5.02
N TRP A 104 12.03 3.77 5.20
CA TRP A 104 11.25 3.91 6.43
C TRP A 104 10.33 2.70 6.65
N LEU A 105 9.73 2.18 5.58
CA LEU A 105 8.89 0.98 5.66
C LEU A 105 9.70 -0.22 6.15
N ASP A 106 10.88 -0.47 5.58
CA ASP A 106 11.73 -1.56 6.02
C ASP A 106 12.08 -1.46 7.50
N GLY A 107 12.42 -0.24 7.97
CA GLY A 107 12.76 -0.02 9.36
C GLY A 107 11.61 -0.33 10.31
N VAL A 108 10.39 0.08 9.94
CA VAL A 108 9.20 -0.20 10.74
C VAL A 108 8.91 -1.69 10.80
N LEU A 109 9.00 -2.38 9.67
CA LEU A 109 8.75 -3.83 9.61
C LEU A 109 9.81 -4.63 10.35
N GLU A 110 11.07 -4.20 10.30
CA GLU A 110 12.12 -4.80 11.10
C GLU A 110 11.84 -4.66 12.59
N GLU A 111 11.36 -3.49 13.01
CA GLU A 111 10.98 -3.26 14.40
C GLU A 111 9.85 -4.19 14.84
N ILE A 112 8.84 -4.38 13.97
CA ILE A 112 7.67 -5.21 14.28
C ILE A 112 8.02 -6.69 14.29
N TYR A 113 8.76 -7.16 13.29
CA TYR A 113 9.02 -8.58 13.08
C TYR A 113 10.38 -9.04 13.58
N GLY A 114 11.24 -8.11 13.98
CA GLY A 114 12.54 -8.44 14.57
C GLY A 114 13.57 -9.00 13.60
N LYS A 115 13.49 -8.66 12.33
CA LYS A 115 14.37 -9.22 11.29
C LYS A 115 15.06 -8.18 10.46
#